data_388c6ca51cf08bac173cdd0cd613e246
#
_entry.id   388c6ca51cf08bac173cdd0cd613e246
#
_cell.length_a   1.000
_cell.length_b   1.000
_cell.length_c   1.000
_cell.angle_alpha   90.00
_cell.angle_beta   90.00
_cell.angle_gamma   90.00
#
_symmetry.space_group_name_H-M   'P 1'
#
loop_
_entity.id
_entity.type
_entity.pdbx_description
1 polymer ?
#
loop_
_entity_poly.entity_id
_entity_poly.type
_entity_poly.pdbx_seq_one_letter_code
_entity_poly.pdbx_strand_id
1 'polypeptide(L)'
;MSTKIVALFNLKPGVSVADYEAWAKTKDIPTVNGLQSVDEFAVFKSTGLLGSDDKPPYAYIETIDVNDMETFGGEVSTDTMQAIAGEFQAMADDLVFIMTDKLG
;
A
#
# COMPACT_ATOMS: atom_id res chain seq x y z
N MET A 1 -20.95 -1.10 0.67
CA MET A 1 -20.23 -0.29 -0.34
C MET A 1 -18.73 -0.51 -0.20
N SER A 2 -18.05 -0.63 -1.31
CA SER A 2 -16.61 -0.81 -1.28
C SER A 2 -15.88 0.52 -1.41
N THR A 3 -14.75 0.63 -0.74
CA THR A 3 -13.87 1.81 -0.81
C THR A 3 -12.53 1.35 -1.35
N LYS A 4 -11.99 2.07 -2.33
CA LYS A 4 -10.61 1.82 -2.75
C LYS A 4 -9.71 2.86 -2.10
N ILE A 5 -8.74 2.38 -1.33
CA ILE A 5 -7.70 3.22 -0.75
C ILE A 5 -6.50 3.18 -1.70
N VAL A 6 -5.97 4.34 -2.05
CA VAL A 6 -4.78 4.45 -2.89
C VAL A 6 -3.66 5.04 -2.04
N ALA A 7 -2.55 4.32 -1.93
CA ALA A 7 -1.38 4.81 -1.22
C ALA A 7 -0.28 5.14 -2.22
N LEU A 8 0.37 6.26 -2.03
CA LEU A 8 1.49 6.73 -2.86
C LEU A 8 2.67 6.96 -1.94
N PHE A 9 3.85 6.45 -2.31
CA PHE A 9 5.02 6.62 -1.45
C PHE A 9 6.33 6.42 -2.20
N ASN A 10 7.39 6.87 -1.57
CA ASN A 10 8.77 6.63 -1.97
C ASN A 10 9.45 5.79 -0.88
N LEU A 11 10.65 5.32 -1.12
CA LEU A 11 11.45 4.66 -0.08
C LEU A 11 12.35 5.71 0.59
N LYS A 12 12.54 5.56 1.90
CA LYS A 12 13.47 6.41 2.65
C LYS A 12 14.88 6.22 2.12
N PRO A 13 15.75 7.26 2.20
CA PRO A 13 17.16 7.12 1.85
C PRO A 13 17.78 5.96 2.62
N GLY A 14 18.55 5.12 1.92
CA GLY A 14 19.20 3.95 2.50
C GLY A 14 18.38 2.68 2.48
N VAL A 15 17.09 2.75 2.14
CA VAL A 15 16.25 1.55 1.98
C VAL A 15 16.47 0.99 0.58
N SER A 16 16.87 -0.27 0.50
CA SER A 16 17.11 -0.97 -0.76
C SER A 16 15.78 -1.34 -1.43
N VAL A 17 15.69 -1.10 -2.75
CA VAL A 17 14.54 -1.54 -3.56
C VAL A 17 14.33 -3.05 -3.42
N ALA A 18 15.40 -3.83 -3.50
CA ALA A 18 15.33 -5.28 -3.39
C ALA A 18 14.79 -5.72 -2.03
N ASP A 19 15.23 -5.08 -0.96
CA ASP A 19 14.78 -5.41 0.39
C ASP A 19 13.30 -5.07 0.60
N TYR A 20 12.87 -3.89 0.15
CA TYR A 20 11.47 -3.50 0.25
C TYR A 20 10.59 -4.47 -0.55
N GLU A 21 10.96 -4.77 -1.80
CA GLU A 21 10.13 -5.62 -2.66
C GLU A 21 10.06 -7.06 -2.15
N ALA A 22 11.15 -7.59 -1.57
CA ALA A 22 11.13 -8.89 -0.92
C ALA A 22 10.19 -8.90 0.29
N TRP A 23 10.25 -7.86 1.13
CA TRP A 23 9.34 -7.71 2.28
C TRP A 23 7.89 -7.61 1.83
N ALA A 24 7.61 -6.80 0.80
CA ALA A 24 6.26 -6.61 0.29
C ALA A 24 5.66 -7.93 -0.21
N LYS A 25 6.43 -8.71 -0.96
CA LYS A 25 5.97 -9.97 -1.55
C LYS A 25 5.81 -11.08 -0.52
N THR A 26 6.64 -11.12 0.51
CA THR A 26 6.65 -12.22 1.48
C THR A 26 5.83 -11.95 2.73
N LYS A 27 5.64 -10.68 3.11
CA LYS A 27 4.94 -10.31 4.34
C LYS A 27 3.70 -9.44 4.08
N ASP A 28 3.90 -8.27 3.46
CA ASP A 28 2.86 -7.26 3.36
C ASP A 28 1.66 -7.74 2.52
N ILE A 29 1.92 -8.10 1.28
CA ILE A 29 0.87 -8.50 0.33
C ILE A 29 0.07 -9.71 0.83
N PRO A 30 0.71 -10.82 1.26
CA PRO A 30 -0.07 -11.98 1.75
C PRO A 30 -0.85 -11.67 3.03
N THR A 31 -0.28 -10.90 3.95
CA THR A 31 -0.94 -10.60 5.22
C THR A 31 -2.17 -9.73 5.02
N VAL A 32 -2.06 -8.66 4.24
CA VAL A 32 -3.19 -7.76 3.98
C VAL A 32 -4.27 -8.46 3.16
N ASN A 33 -3.90 -9.27 2.17
CA ASN A 33 -4.86 -10.04 1.39
C ASN A 33 -5.56 -11.13 2.21
N GLY A 34 -5.05 -11.48 3.37
CA GLY A 34 -5.70 -12.41 4.28
C GLY A 34 -6.81 -11.80 5.14
N LEU A 35 -6.98 -10.48 5.11
CA LEU A 35 -8.04 -9.82 5.88
C LEU A 35 -9.40 -9.99 5.22
N GLN A 36 -10.43 -10.23 6.02
CA GLN A 36 -11.81 -10.44 5.52
C GLN A 36 -12.36 -9.21 4.82
N SER A 37 -12.00 -8.02 5.29
CA SER A 37 -12.50 -6.76 4.75
C SER A 37 -11.76 -6.31 3.49
N VAL A 38 -10.71 -7.02 3.07
CA VAL A 38 -9.90 -6.68 1.89
C VAL A 38 -10.22 -7.65 0.76
N ASP A 39 -10.78 -7.15 -0.33
CA ASP A 39 -11.02 -7.94 -1.54
C ASP A 39 -9.73 -8.13 -2.33
N GLU A 40 -8.93 -7.07 -2.46
CA GLU A 40 -7.63 -7.15 -3.10
C GLU A 40 -6.71 -6.05 -2.57
N PHE A 41 -5.49 -6.41 -2.23
CA PHE A 41 -4.40 -5.49 -1.97
C PHE A 41 -3.31 -5.73 -3.01
N ALA A 42 -2.94 -4.69 -3.75
CA ALA A 42 -1.94 -4.77 -4.80
C ALA A 42 -0.92 -3.64 -4.66
N VAL A 43 0.33 -3.93 -4.98
CA VAL A 43 1.42 -2.96 -4.95
C VAL A 43 1.99 -2.86 -6.35
N PHE A 44 2.12 -1.62 -6.84
CA PHE A 44 2.62 -1.33 -8.17
C PHE A 44 3.89 -0.50 -8.07
N LYS A 45 4.88 -0.83 -8.88
CA LYS A 45 6.11 -0.05 -9.00
C LYS A 45 5.97 0.91 -10.18
N SER A 46 6.26 2.19 -9.94
CA SER A 46 6.25 3.18 -11.03
C SER A 46 7.37 2.89 -12.02
N THR A 47 7.04 2.91 -13.31
CA THR A 47 8.02 2.65 -14.38
C THR A 47 8.29 3.90 -15.22
N GLY A 48 7.46 4.94 -15.10
CA GLY A 48 7.60 6.17 -15.85
C GLY A 48 6.32 6.98 -15.83
N LEU A 49 6.36 8.14 -16.43
CA LEU A 49 5.18 8.98 -16.65
C LEU A 49 4.74 8.85 -18.10
N LEU A 50 3.44 8.68 -18.31
CA LEU A 50 2.89 8.61 -19.66
C LEU A 50 3.04 9.97 -20.33
N GLY A 51 3.73 9.99 -21.49
CA GLY A 51 3.90 11.21 -22.27
C GLY A 51 4.96 12.16 -21.76
N SER A 52 5.81 11.73 -20.82
CA SER A 52 6.88 12.57 -20.26
C SER A 52 8.11 11.72 -19.95
N ASP A 53 9.29 12.32 -20.08
CA ASP A 53 10.55 11.70 -19.69
C ASP A 53 10.93 12.03 -18.24
N ASP A 54 10.11 12.82 -17.54
CA ASP A 54 10.35 13.18 -16.15
C ASP A 54 10.17 11.97 -15.24
N LYS A 55 10.85 11.99 -14.11
CA LYS A 55 10.75 10.94 -13.11
C LYS A 55 9.39 11.01 -12.41
N PRO A 56 8.71 9.86 -12.19
CA PRO A 56 7.48 9.84 -11.40
C PRO A 56 7.68 10.42 -10.01
N PRO A 57 6.72 11.19 -9.48
CA PRO A 57 6.84 11.77 -8.13
C PRO A 57 6.79 10.73 -7.02
N TYR A 58 6.26 9.54 -7.29
CA TYR A 58 6.19 8.44 -6.34
C TYR A 58 6.72 7.16 -6.97
N ALA A 59 7.53 6.43 -6.23
CA ALA A 59 8.12 5.18 -6.70
C ALA A 59 7.13 4.02 -6.69
N TYR A 60 6.16 4.04 -5.75
CA TYR A 60 5.20 2.95 -5.55
C TYR A 60 3.80 3.48 -5.35
N ILE A 61 2.84 2.65 -5.79
CA ILE A 61 1.40 2.90 -5.65
C ILE A 61 0.80 1.62 -5.10
N GLU A 62 0.00 1.73 -4.03
CA GLU A 62 -0.78 0.61 -3.50
C GLU A 62 -2.25 0.87 -3.71
N THR A 63 -3.00 -0.19 -3.99
CA THR A 63 -4.47 -0.13 -4.01
C THR A 63 -5.00 -1.17 -3.05
N ILE A 64 -5.96 -0.78 -2.21
CA ILE A 64 -6.61 -1.65 -1.24
C ILE A 64 -8.11 -1.55 -1.49
N ASP A 65 -8.71 -2.64 -1.96
CA ASP A 65 -10.16 -2.70 -2.15
C ASP A 65 -10.78 -3.21 -0.85
N VAL A 66 -11.45 -2.31 -0.13
CA VAL A 66 -12.05 -2.60 1.18
C VAL A 66 -13.56 -2.75 1.02
N ASN A 67 -14.09 -3.90 1.43
CA ASN A 67 -15.53 -4.18 1.32
C ASN A 67 -16.34 -3.65 2.51
N ASP A 68 -15.69 -3.43 3.66
CA ASP A 68 -16.34 -2.92 4.88
C ASP A 68 -15.31 -2.17 5.72
N MET A 69 -15.39 -0.84 5.73
CA MET A 69 -14.43 0.02 6.43
C MET A 69 -14.46 -0.18 7.94
N GLU A 70 -15.60 -0.48 8.51
CA GLU A 70 -15.72 -0.74 9.97
C GLU A 70 -14.94 -2.00 10.35
N THR A 71 -15.13 -3.08 9.61
CA THR A 71 -14.39 -4.33 9.81
C THR A 71 -12.89 -4.10 9.57
N PHE A 72 -12.56 -3.37 8.52
CA PHE A 72 -11.16 -3.03 8.19
C PHE A 72 -10.48 -2.32 9.36
N GLY A 73 -11.15 -1.32 9.96
CA GLY A 73 -10.63 -0.59 11.11
C GLY A 73 -10.29 -1.51 12.28
N GLY A 74 -11.14 -2.51 12.55
CA GLY A 74 -10.87 -3.52 13.57
C GLY A 74 -9.71 -4.43 13.21
N GLU A 75 -9.67 -4.88 11.96
CA GLU A 75 -8.63 -5.81 11.51
C GLU A 75 -7.23 -5.18 11.49
N VAL A 76 -7.10 -3.90 11.11
CA VAL A 76 -5.81 -3.22 11.09
C VAL A 76 -5.32 -2.84 12.49
N SER A 77 -6.18 -2.95 13.50
CA SER A 77 -5.82 -2.66 14.88
C SER A 77 -5.21 -3.87 15.61
N THR A 78 -5.15 -5.03 14.96
CA THR A 78 -4.53 -6.24 15.55
C THR A 78 -3.01 -6.06 15.68
N ASP A 79 -2.40 -6.81 16.60
CA ASP A 79 -0.95 -6.76 16.82
C ASP A 79 -0.18 -7.09 15.54
N THR A 80 -0.64 -8.10 14.79
CA THR A 80 -0.01 -8.49 13.52
C THR A 80 0.00 -7.35 12.52
N MET A 81 -1.15 -6.67 12.34
CA MET A 81 -1.24 -5.56 11.39
C MET A 81 -0.50 -4.32 11.88
N GLN A 82 -0.47 -4.07 13.18
CA GLN A 82 0.33 -2.98 13.75
C GLN A 82 1.83 -3.20 13.50
N ALA A 83 2.30 -4.44 13.61
CA ALA A 83 3.69 -4.77 13.31
C ALA A 83 4.00 -4.55 11.83
N ILE A 84 3.13 -5.00 10.92
CA ILE A 84 3.29 -4.78 9.48
C ILE A 84 3.32 -3.28 9.15
N ALA A 85 2.38 -2.51 9.72
CA ALA A 85 2.33 -1.07 9.50
C ALA A 85 3.59 -0.37 9.99
N GLY A 86 4.14 -0.78 11.14
CA GLY A 86 5.38 -0.23 11.67
C GLY A 86 6.58 -0.53 10.78
N GLU A 87 6.69 -1.76 10.27
CA GLU A 87 7.75 -2.13 9.33
C GLU A 87 7.63 -1.33 8.02
N PHE A 88 6.42 -1.15 7.52
CA PHE A 88 6.17 -0.36 6.32
C PHE A 88 6.57 1.10 6.52
N GLN A 89 6.14 1.72 7.63
CA GLN A 89 6.44 3.12 7.93
C GLN A 89 7.94 3.36 8.12
N ALA A 90 8.67 2.36 8.57
CA ALA A 90 10.14 2.45 8.71
C ALA A 90 10.83 2.55 7.35
N MET A 91 10.20 2.07 6.28
CA MET A 91 10.77 2.06 4.92
C MET A 91 10.19 3.14 4.01
N ALA A 92 8.94 3.55 4.22
CA ALA A 92 8.21 4.45 3.32
C ALA A 92 8.45 5.92 3.68
N ASP A 93 8.58 6.74 2.63
CA ASP A 93 8.74 8.18 2.72
C ASP A 93 7.68 8.85 1.83
N ASP A 94 7.34 10.10 2.14
CA ASP A 94 6.36 10.89 1.38
C ASP A 94 5.00 10.19 1.26
N LEU A 95 4.63 9.42 2.27
CA LEU A 95 3.46 8.56 2.25
C LEU A 95 2.16 9.34 2.31
N VAL A 96 1.27 9.06 1.33
CA VAL A 96 -0.08 9.62 1.26
C VAL A 96 -1.08 8.49 1.08
N PHE A 97 -2.11 8.47 1.91
CA PHE A 97 -3.25 7.57 1.74
C PHE A 97 -4.45 8.37 1.26
N ILE A 98 -5.04 7.96 0.15
CA ILE A 98 -6.20 8.64 -0.44
C ILE A 98 -7.37 7.65 -0.45
N MET A 99 -8.48 8.06 0.15
CA MET A 99 -9.72 7.28 0.08
C MET A 99 -10.50 7.71 -1.15
N THR A 100 -11.06 6.75 -1.88
CA THR A 100 -11.77 7.03 -3.12
C THR A 100 -13.13 6.34 -3.18
N ASP A 101 -14.02 6.92 -3.96
CA ASP A 101 -15.28 6.30 -4.37
C ASP A 101 -15.22 6.04 -5.86
N LYS A 102 -15.68 4.86 -6.26
CA LYS A 102 -15.75 4.53 -7.68
C LYS A 102 -16.91 5.28 -8.34
N LEU A 103 -16.63 6.03 -9.39
CA LEU A 103 -17.66 6.77 -10.13
C LEU A 103 -18.23 5.99 -11.31
N GLY A 104 -17.50 5.05 -11.83
CA GLY A 104 -17.96 4.34 -13.02
C GLY A 104 -17.25 3.07 -13.31
#